data_ec7e8ff856b74b13f578eacf4b9badf1
#
_entry.id   ec7e8ff856b74b13f578eacf4b9badf1
#
_cell.length_a   1.000
_cell.length_b   1.000
_cell.length_c   1.000
_cell.angle_alpha   90.00
_cell.angle_beta   90.00
_cell.angle_gamma   90.00
#
_symmetry.space_group_name_H-M   'P 1'
#
loop_
_entity.id
_entity.type
_entity.pdbx_description
1 polymer ?
#
loop_
_entity_poly.entity_id
_entity_poly.type
_entity_poly.pdbx_seq_one_letter_code
_entity_poly.pdbx_strand_id
1 'polypeptide(L)'
;MKYIYLTISLLCVQMLAAQTAKVSVNPNPNTIFFVPDQTYHFAHGKMKNRTNGTLNVLWTRQIAMLPSGWSTYICDANNCYADHVDKCPYNNPNIIKAGDSATLDVHIFDDGNMGEAHVIMWVYEKEDTLNKFRADYSFNKIVSNKDVKNIAIKVYPNPATNSFSVEFNTGLTRVDLYSILGKKVISYPAIQKGTYDISWLDDGLYFVKLIGPNDQMLRT
;
A
#
# COMPACT_ATOMS: atom_id res chain seq x y z
N MET A 1 -45.43 -46.66 -33.75
CA MET A 1 -45.39 -45.35 -33.08
C MET A 1 -44.22 -45.36 -32.14
N LYS A 2 -43.16 -44.60 -32.46
CA LYS A 2 -41.96 -44.45 -31.61
C LYS A 2 -42.11 -43.17 -30.85
N TYR A 3 -42.12 -43.21 -29.49
CA TYR A 3 -42.15 -42.05 -28.63
C TYR A 3 -40.69 -41.62 -28.35
N ILE A 4 -40.34 -40.44 -28.82
CA ILE A 4 -39.06 -39.79 -28.49
C ILE A 4 -39.28 -38.98 -27.20
N TYR A 5 -38.67 -39.40 -26.08
CA TYR A 5 -38.65 -38.63 -24.84
C TYR A 5 -37.53 -37.59 -24.95
N LEU A 6 -37.91 -36.33 -25.09
CA LEU A 6 -37.00 -35.20 -25.03
C LEU A 6 -36.77 -34.84 -23.54
N THR A 7 -35.67 -35.29 -23.00
CA THR A 7 -35.24 -34.87 -21.65
C THR A 7 -34.63 -33.47 -21.72
N ILE A 8 -35.39 -32.46 -21.31
CA ILE A 8 -34.89 -31.10 -21.12
C ILE A 8 -34.05 -31.10 -19.84
N SER A 9 -32.74 -31.17 -20.01
CA SER A 9 -31.76 -30.92 -18.92
C SER A 9 -31.76 -29.43 -18.61
N LEU A 10 -32.42 -29.06 -17.51
CA LEU A 10 -32.39 -27.71 -16.96
C LEU A 10 -31.02 -27.49 -16.33
N LEU A 11 -30.07 -26.92 -17.09
CA LEU A 11 -28.77 -26.44 -16.54
C LEU A 11 -29.06 -25.25 -15.61
N CYS A 12 -29.13 -25.53 -14.33
CA CYS A 12 -29.14 -24.48 -13.29
C CYS A 12 -27.73 -23.89 -13.23
N VAL A 13 -27.46 -22.85 -14.00
CA VAL A 13 -26.25 -22.02 -13.86
C VAL A 13 -26.36 -21.27 -12.54
N GLN A 14 -25.80 -21.82 -11.51
CA GLN A 14 -25.60 -21.08 -10.26
C GLN A 14 -24.55 -20.00 -10.54
N MET A 15 -25.02 -18.77 -10.73
CA MET A 15 -24.13 -17.60 -10.67
C MET A 15 -23.58 -17.54 -9.24
N LEU A 16 -22.34 -17.98 -9.05
CA LEU A 16 -21.58 -17.62 -7.86
C LEU A 16 -21.36 -16.10 -7.93
N ALA A 17 -22.27 -15.33 -7.36
CA ALA A 17 -22.01 -13.95 -7.07
C ALA A 17 -20.86 -13.97 -6.05
N ALA A 18 -19.68 -13.50 -6.45
CA ALA A 18 -18.59 -13.26 -5.52
C ALA A 18 -19.11 -12.27 -4.49
N GLN A 19 -19.35 -12.74 -3.25
CA GLN A 19 -19.83 -11.89 -2.18
C GLN A 19 -18.72 -10.89 -1.86
N THR A 20 -18.94 -9.66 -2.20
CA THR A 20 -18.02 -8.57 -1.84
C THR A 20 -18.09 -8.34 -0.33
N ALA A 21 -16.93 -8.22 0.31
CA ALA A 21 -16.86 -7.96 1.74
C ALA A 21 -17.69 -6.72 2.10
N LYS A 22 -18.50 -6.81 3.14
CA LYS A 22 -19.39 -5.74 3.65
C LYS A 22 -18.61 -4.55 4.20
N VAL A 23 -17.37 -4.78 4.59
CA VAL A 23 -16.44 -3.80 5.13
C VAL A 23 -15.18 -3.75 4.27
N SER A 24 -14.56 -2.58 4.17
CA SER A 24 -13.24 -2.40 3.58
C SER A 24 -12.35 -1.57 4.50
N VAL A 25 -11.05 -1.60 4.28
CA VAL A 25 -10.08 -0.74 5.00
C VAL A 25 -9.42 0.20 4.00
N ASN A 26 -9.22 1.45 4.40
CA ASN A 26 -8.58 2.46 3.57
C ASN A 26 -7.60 3.28 4.43
N PRO A 27 -6.35 3.54 3.95
CA PRO A 27 -5.77 3.00 2.72
C PRO A 27 -5.50 1.49 2.79
N ASN A 28 -5.43 0.83 1.62
CA ASN A 28 -5.02 -0.57 1.49
C ASN A 28 -4.35 -0.81 0.12
N PRO A 29 -3.06 -1.21 0.07
CA PRO A 29 -2.17 -1.38 1.22
C PRO A 29 -1.86 -0.05 1.93
N ASN A 30 -1.57 -0.14 3.22
CA ASN A 30 -1.11 0.98 4.04
C ASN A 30 0.39 0.84 4.26
N THR A 31 1.19 1.75 3.69
CA THR A 31 2.65 1.67 3.77
C THR A 31 3.20 2.90 4.45
N ILE A 32 3.99 2.69 5.50
CA ILE A 32 4.65 3.72 6.30
C ILE A 32 6.17 3.51 6.23
N PHE A 33 6.90 4.59 5.99
CA PHE A 33 8.35 4.64 6.14
C PHE A 33 8.69 5.28 7.48
N PHE A 34 9.68 4.72 8.15
CA PHE A 34 10.09 5.20 9.46
C PHE A 34 10.80 6.55 9.34
N VAL A 35 10.50 7.40 10.30
CA VAL A 35 11.22 8.66 10.49
C VAL A 35 12.50 8.35 11.29
N PRO A 36 13.67 8.81 10.85
CA PRO A 36 14.90 8.65 11.62
C PRO A 36 14.74 9.15 13.06
N ASP A 37 15.43 8.50 13.99
CA ASP A 37 15.46 8.83 15.42
C ASP A 37 14.11 8.66 16.16
N GLN A 38 13.14 7.96 15.55
CA GLN A 38 11.92 7.54 16.22
C GLN A 38 11.88 6.03 16.33
N THR A 39 11.44 5.53 17.47
CA THR A 39 11.26 4.09 17.73
C THR A 39 9.78 3.67 17.79
N TYR A 40 8.91 4.60 17.49
CA TYR A 40 7.46 4.42 17.51
C TYR A 40 6.81 4.93 16.23
N HIS A 41 6.14 4.05 15.54
CA HIS A 41 5.51 4.32 14.26
C HIS A 41 4.09 3.79 14.23
N PHE A 42 3.23 4.43 13.46
CA PHE A 42 1.85 3.96 13.32
C PHE A 42 1.31 4.23 11.92
N ALA A 43 0.46 3.35 11.47
CA ALA A 43 -0.25 3.42 10.20
C ALA A 43 -1.74 3.60 10.46
N HIS A 44 -2.27 4.78 10.16
CA HIS A 44 -3.68 5.07 10.28
C HIS A 44 -4.50 4.34 9.21
N GLY A 45 -5.50 3.60 9.64
CA GLY A 45 -6.47 2.96 8.77
C GLY A 45 -7.90 3.25 9.21
N LYS A 46 -8.84 3.11 8.28
CA LYS A 46 -10.27 3.25 8.56
C LYS A 46 -11.04 2.08 7.98
N MET A 47 -11.76 1.38 8.85
CA MET A 47 -12.77 0.39 8.46
C MET A 47 -13.99 1.14 7.94
N LYS A 48 -14.35 0.94 6.68
CA LYS A 48 -15.50 1.57 6.02
C LYS A 48 -16.64 0.58 5.89
N ASN A 49 -17.81 0.92 6.42
CA ASN A 49 -19.03 0.18 6.17
C ASN A 49 -19.53 0.46 4.74
N ARG A 50 -19.67 -0.58 3.94
CA ARG A 50 -20.10 -0.52 2.53
C ARG A 50 -21.56 -0.90 2.34
N THR A 51 -22.31 -1.04 3.41
CA THR A 51 -23.73 -1.44 3.38
C THR A 51 -24.65 -0.27 3.77
N ASN A 52 -25.95 -0.49 3.60
CA ASN A 52 -26.99 0.46 3.99
C ASN A 52 -27.47 0.27 5.43
N GLY A 53 -26.91 -0.69 6.16
CA GLY A 53 -27.24 -0.99 7.55
C GLY A 53 -26.04 -0.77 8.48
N THR A 54 -26.27 -0.83 9.79
CA THR A 54 -25.21 -0.81 10.79
C THR A 54 -24.50 -2.16 10.80
N LEU A 55 -23.16 -2.16 10.87
CA LEU A 55 -22.33 -3.35 11.02
C LEU A 55 -21.70 -3.43 12.41
N ASN A 56 -21.58 -4.66 12.92
CA ASN A 56 -20.75 -5.00 14.07
C ASN A 56 -19.45 -5.62 13.55
N VAL A 57 -18.38 -4.84 13.49
CA VAL A 57 -17.15 -5.22 12.81
C VAL A 57 -16.13 -5.75 13.81
N LEU A 58 -15.59 -6.92 13.49
CA LEU A 58 -14.48 -7.54 14.20
C LEU A 58 -13.24 -7.55 13.31
N TRP A 59 -12.09 -7.69 13.94
CA TRP A 59 -10.82 -7.90 13.25
C TRP A 59 -10.00 -9.01 13.88
N THR A 60 -9.12 -9.61 13.08
CA THR A 60 -8.04 -10.48 13.55
C THR A 60 -6.74 -10.01 12.93
N ARG A 61 -5.66 -9.99 13.73
CA ARG A 61 -4.31 -9.67 13.32
C ARG A 61 -3.54 -10.92 12.95
N GLN A 62 -2.78 -10.85 11.89
CA GLN A 62 -1.78 -11.84 11.49
C GLN A 62 -0.45 -11.12 11.29
N ILE A 63 0.55 -11.46 12.07
CA ILE A 63 1.90 -10.95 11.88
C ILE A 63 2.55 -11.79 10.78
N ALA A 64 2.74 -11.20 9.60
CA ALA A 64 3.39 -11.88 8.48
C ALA A 64 4.91 -11.75 8.54
N MET A 65 5.40 -10.60 9.06
CA MET A 65 6.81 -10.33 9.30
C MET A 65 6.95 -9.31 10.41
N LEU A 66 7.81 -9.61 11.38
CA LEU A 66 8.17 -8.69 12.46
C LEU A 66 9.60 -9.04 12.92
N PRO A 67 10.54 -8.10 12.90
CA PRO A 67 11.89 -8.34 13.40
C PRO A 67 11.90 -8.70 14.89
N SER A 68 12.94 -9.43 15.31
CA SER A 68 13.15 -9.71 16.72
C SER A 68 13.37 -8.42 17.51
N GLY A 69 12.74 -8.31 18.67
CA GLY A 69 12.78 -7.11 19.52
C GLY A 69 11.71 -6.07 19.17
N TRP A 70 11.05 -6.18 18.02
CA TRP A 70 9.93 -5.31 17.68
C TRP A 70 8.63 -5.80 18.29
N SER A 71 7.73 -4.86 18.57
CA SER A 71 6.36 -5.17 18.99
C SER A 71 5.34 -4.39 18.16
N THR A 72 4.12 -4.94 18.09
CA THR A 72 3.01 -4.31 17.35
C THR A 72 1.73 -4.42 18.16
N TYR A 73 0.94 -3.36 18.18
CA TYR A 73 -0.37 -3.35 18.79
C TYR A 73 -1.40 -2.63 17.92
N ILE A 74 -2.67 -2.88 18.18
CA ILE A 74 -3.76 -2.40 17.37
C ILE A 74 -4.60 -1.43 18.19
N CYS A 75 -4.95 -0.28 17.59
CA CYS A 75 -5.99 0.60 18.11
C CYS A 75 -7.17 0.61 17.15
N ASP A 76 -8.36 0.31 17.67
CA ASP A 76 -9.62 0.44 16.94
C ASP A 76 -10.48 1.58 17.53
N ALA A 77 -11.73 1.71 17.11
CA ALA A 77 -12.59 2.77 17.61
C ALA A 77 -12.95 2.64 19.10
N ASN A 78 -12.77 1.46 19.68
CA ASN A 78 -13.17 1.19 21.07
C ASN A 78 -11.96 1.25 22.01
N ASN A 79 -10.77 0.78 21.58
CA ASN A 79 -9.63 0.64 22.48
C ASN A 79 -8.30 0.47 21.72
N CYS A 80 -7.17 0.65 22.45
CA CYS A 80 -5.86 0.17 22.04
C CYS A 80 -5.56 -1.14 22.79
N TYR A 81 -5.19 -2.16 22.05
CA TYR A 81 -5.01 -3.53 22.57
C TYR A 81 -3.52 -3.84 22.70
N ALA A 82 -3.16 -4.54 23.77
CA ALA A 82 -1.79 -4.94 24.02
C ALA A 82 -1.21 -5.82 22.88
N ASP A 83 0.10 -5.93 22.82
CA ASP A 83 0.86 -6.58 21.76
C ASP A 83 0.54 -8.08 21.55
N HIS A 84 0.06 -8.76 22.59
CA HIS A 84 -0.35 -10.18 22.56
C HIS A 84 -1.83 -10.39 22.12
N VAL A 85 -2.58 -9.31 21.84
CA VAL A 85 -3.99 -9.39 21.44
C VAL A 85 -4.10 -9.44 19.91
N ASP A 86 -4.45 -10.60 19.38
CA ASP A 86 -4.59 -10.85 17.95
C ASP A 86 -6.03 -10.79 17.42
N LYS A 87 -6.99 -10.53 18.30
CA LYS A 87 -8.41 -10.53 17.93
C LYS A 87 -9.18 -9.45 18.67
N CYS A 88 -10.04 -8.76 17.95
CA CYS A 88 -11.05 -7.90 18.54
C CYS A 88 -11.93 -8.72 19.51
N PRO A 89 -12.21 -8.22 20.73
CA PRO A 89 -13.12 -8.91 21.65
C PRO A 89 -14.51 -9.08 21.05
N TYR A 90 -15.00 -10.31 21.02
CA TYR A 90 -16.29 -10.66 20.39
C TYR A 90 -17.47 -9.87 20.96
N ASN A 91 -17.42 -9.57 22.28
CA ASN A 91 -18.48 -8.82 22.97
C ASN A 91 -18.32 -7.30 22.90
N ASN A 92 -17.27 -6.80 22.22
CA ASN A 92 -17.05 -5.36 22.01
C ASN A 92 -16.69 -5.06 20.55
N PRO A 93 -17.58 -5.36 19.58
CA PRO A 93 -17.34 -5.09 18.17
C PRO A 93 -17.29 -3.58 17.89
N ASN A 94 -16.64 -3.21 16.82
CA ASN A 94 -16.70 -1.86 16.31
C ASN A 94 -18.05 -1.63 15.61
N ILE A 95 -18.90 -0.77 16.16
CA ILE A 95 -20.21 -0.46 15.61
C ILE A 95 -20.06 0.64 14.57
N ILE A 96 -20.32 0.33 13.30
CA ILE A 96 -20.15 1.27 12.19
C ILE A 96 -21.49 1.45 11.48
N LYS A 97 -22.06 2.64 11.54
CA LYS A 97 -23.32 2.98 10.84
C LYS A 97 -23.15 2.90 9.33
N ALA A 98 -24.27 2.85 8.62
CA ALA A 98 -24.29 2.84 7.16
C ALA A 98 -23.48 4.01 6.57
N GLY A 99 -22.50 3.69 5.72
CA GLY A 99 -21.65 4.67 5.09
C GLY A 99 -20.59 5.33 5.97
N ASP A 100 -20.57 5.08 7.28
CA ASP A 100 -19.56 5.60 8.20
C ASP A 100 -18.26 4.79 8.19
N SER A 101 -17.27 5.27 8.93
CA SER A 101 -15.98 4.60 9.10
C SER A 101 -15.54 4.63 10.56
N ALA A 102 -14.76 3.64 10.96
CA ALA A 102 -14.15 3.52 12.28
C ALA A 102 -12.63 3.34 12.15
N THR A 103 -11.89 3.76 13.15
CA THR A 103 -10.42 3.63 13.20
C THR A 103 -9.98 2.17 13.25
N LEU A 104 -8.88 1.88 12.56
CA LEU A 104 -8.11 0.64 12.67
C LEU A 104 -6.64 0.95 12.42
N ASP A 105 -5.93 1.34 13.45
CA ASP A 105 -4.54 1.73 13.38
C ASP A 105 -3.63 0.58 13.82
N VAL A 106 -2.54 0.41 13.09
CA VAL A 106 -1.47 -0.53 13.43
C VAL A 106 -0.27 0.26 13.91
N HIS A 107 0.21 -0.07 15.09
CA HIS A 107 1.33 0.57 15.75
C HIS A 107 2.51 -0.38 15.81
N ILE A 108 3.72 0.15 15.65
CA ILE A 108 5.00 -0.57 15.74
C ILE A 108 5.93 0.15 16.70
N PHE A 109 6.56 -0.62 17.59
CA PHE A 109 7.80 -0.24 18.27
C PHE A 109 8.95 -1.04 17.65
N ASP A 110 9.97 -0.36 17.16
CA ASP A 110 11.09 -0.96 16.43
C ASP A 110 12.37 -1.16 17.29
N ASP A 111 12.33 -0.75 18.53
CA ASP A 111 13.45 -0.86 19.47
C ASP A 111 14.77 -0.21 18.95
N GLY A 112 14.65 0.75 18.03
CA GLY A 112 15.80 1.44 17.41
C GLY A 112 16.56 0.61 16.37
N ASN A 113 16.09 -0.59 16.05
CA ASN A 113 16.73 -1.45 15.08
C ASN A 113 16.14 -1.28 13.68
N MET A 114 16.99 -1.33 12.66
CA MET A 114 16.55 -1.30 11.26
C MET A 114 15.82 -2.60 10.90
N GLY A 115 14.75 -2.49 10.13
CA GLY A 115 13.99 -3.66 9.70
C GLY A 115 12.74 -3.30 8.92
N GLU A 116 12.00 -4.32 8.51
CA GLU A 116 10.70 -4.21 7.85
C GLU A 116 9.67 -5.00 8.66
N ALA A 117 8.43 -4.52 8.74
CA ALA A 117 7.34 -5.28 9.30
C ALA A 117 6.15 -5.34 8.33
N HIS A 118 5.42 -6.45 8.39
CA HIS A 118 4.19 -6.64 7.64
C HIS A 118 3.13 -7.27 8.55
N VAL A 119 2.07 -6.52 8.76
CA VAL A 119 0.90 -6.92 9.56
C VAL A 119 -0.32 -7.00 8.65
N ILE A 120 -1.02 -8.11 8.70
CA ILE A 120 -2.26 -8.32 7.96
C ILE A 120 -3.42 -8.23 8.95
N MET A 121 -4.37 -7.35 8.65
CA MET A 121 -5.62 -7.23 9.37
C MET A 121 -6.75 -7.86 8.55
N TRP A 122 -7.39 -8.88 9.10
CA TRP A 122 -8.60 -9.47 8.53
C TRP A 122 -9.81 -8.83 9.22
N VAL A 123 -10.61 -8.10 8.46
CA VAL A 123 -11.76 -7.35 8.97
C VAL A 123 -13.05 -7.94 8.41
N TYR A 124 -14.03 -8.18 9.26
CA TYR A 124 -15.26 -8.86 8.89
C TYR A 124 -16.44 -8.44 9.78
N GLU A 125 -17.63 -8.60 9.28
CA GLU A 125 -18.86 -8.45 10.03
C GLU A 125 -19.03 -9.65 10.99
N LYS A 126 -19.45 -9.38 12.22
CA LYS A 126 -19.54 -10.36 13.32
C LYS A 126 -20.35 -11.61 12.95
N GLU A 127 -21.45 -11.44 12.22
CA GLU A 127 -22.33 -12.53 11.81
C GLU A 127 -21.95 -13.15 10.45
N ASP A 128 -20.87 -12.63 9.81
CA ASP A 128 -20.40 -13.07 8.49
C ASP A 128 -18.89 -13.27 8.50
N THR A 129 -18.44 -14.29 9.21
CA THR A 129 -17.01 -14.58 9.40
C THR A 129 -16.32 -15.19 8.18
N LEU A 130 -17.05 -15.52 7.13
CA LEU A 130 -16.49 -16.09 5.91
C LEU A 130 -16.04 -15.00 4.93
N ASN A 131 -16.73 -13.87 4.90
CA ASN A 131 -16.44 -12.77 3.98
C ASN A 131 -15.53 -11.73 4.65
N LYS A 132 -14.24 -12.06 4.76
CA LYS A 132 -13.24 -11.20 5.38
C LYS A 132 -12.58 -10.30 4.34
N PHE A 133 -12.40 -9.03 4.69
CA PHE A 133 -11.56 -8.11 3.96
C PHE A 133 -10.13 -8.17 4.49
N ARG A 134 -9.17 -8.33 3.59
CA ARG A 134 -7.75 -8.30 3.92
C ARG A 134 -7.22 -6.88 3.78
N ALA A 135 -6.63 -6.35 4.84
CA ALA A 135 -5.91 -5.09 4.86
C ALA A 135 -4.44 -5.34 5.18
N ASP A 136 -3.55 -4.84 4.33
CA ASP A 136 -2.12 -5.02 4.44
C ASP A 136 -1.46 -3.74 4.97
N TYR A 137 -0.75 -3.86 6.08
CA TYR A 137 0.03 -2.80 6.72
C TYR A 137 1.51 -3.13 6.62
N SER A 138 2.26 -2.28 5.93
CA SER A 138 3.68 -2.47 5.69
C SER A 138 4.47 -1.32 6.28
N PHE A 139 5.53 -1.66 7.02
CA PHE A 139 6.40 -0.69 7.67
C PHE A 139 7.83 -0.87 7.17
N ASN A 140 8.45 0.20 6.72
CA ASN A 140 9.77 0.24 6.11
C ASN A 140 9.94 -0.76 4.96
N LYS A 141 8.85 -1.31 4.44
CA LYS A 141 8.95 -2.21 3.30
C LYS A 141 9.59 -1.43 2.15
N ILE A 142 10.88 -1.61 1.98
CA ILE A 142 11.53 -1.26 0.73
C ILE A 142 10.83 -2.13 -0.29
N VAL A 143 9.99 -1.52 -1.10
CA VAL A 143 9.42 -2.23 -2.25
C VAL A 143 10.61 -2.56 -3.12
N SER A 144 11.21 -3.73 -2.84
CA SER A 144 12.25 -4.27 -3.70
C SER A 144 11.60 -4.35 -5.08
N ASN A 145 12.19 -3.68 -6.05
CA ASN A 145 11.73 -3.56 -7.44
C ASN A 145 11.52 -4.90 -8.17
N LYS A 146 11.15 -5.98 -7.47
CA LYS A 146 10.80 -7.25 -8.10
C LYS A 146 9.51 -7.18 -8.92
N ASP A 147 8.63 -6.22 -8.62
CA ASP A 147 7.42 -5.97 -9.42
C ASP A 147 7.56 -4.81 -10.40
N VAL A 148 8.64 -4.07 -10.36
CA VAL A 148 9.04 -3.20 -11.46
C VAL A 148 9.67 -4.09 -12.53
N LYS A 149 8.81 -4.76 -13.30
CA LYS A 149 9.20 -5.49 -14.51
C LYS A 149 10.15 -4.61 -15.29
N ASN A 150 11.47 -4.92 -15.22
CA ASN A 150 12.49 -4.41 -16.12
C ASN A 150 12.32 -2.94 -16.56
N ILE A 151 12.17 -2.00 -15.62
CA ILE A 151 12.35 -0.60 -15.97
C ILE A 151 13.84 -0.41 -16.17
N ALA A 152 14.29 -0.67 -17.36
CA ALA A 152 15.63 -0.30 -17.77
C ALA A 152 15.66 1.23 -17.89
N ILE A 153 16.19 1.91 -16.89
CA ILE A 153 16.42 3.34 -16.91
C ILE A 153 17.91 3.57 -17.04
N LYS A 154 18.30 4.33 -18.05
CA LYS A 154 19.68 4.78 -18.25
C LYS A 154 19.70 6.30 -18.24
N VAL A 155 20.61 6.86 -17.49
CA VAL A 155 20.92 8.29 -17.48
C VAL A 155 22.32 8.45 -18.01
N TYR A 156 22.48 9.18 -19.10
CA TYR A 156 23.78 9.36 -19.77
C TYR A 156 23.87 10.70 -20.52
N PRO A 157 25.10 11.24 -20.71
CA PRO A 157 26.32 10.81 -20.05
C PRO A 157 26.31 11.09 -18.56
N ASN A 158 27.15 10.37 -17.81
CA ASN A 158 27.46 10.68 -16.42
C ASN A 158 28.96 10.43 -16.23
N PRO A 159 29.78 11.47 -16.02
CA PRO A 159 29.41 12.89 -15.88
C PRO A 159 28.81 13.52 -17.15
N ALA A 160 27.93 14.50 -16.94
CA ALA A 160 27.32 15.32 -17.98
C ALA A 160 27.90 16.74 -17.96
N THR A 161 28.06 17.35 -19.14
CA THR A 161 28.61 18.71 -19.27
C THR A 161 27.48 19.73 -19.47
N ASN A 162 26.79 19.66 -20.63
CA ASN A 162 25.76 20.62 -21.00
C ASN A 162 24.36 20.02 -20.95
N SER A 163 24.27 18.71 -21.07
CA SER A 163 22.98 18.02 -21.09
C SER A 163 23.16 16.56 -20.71
N PHE A 164 22.07 15.94 -20.30
CA PHE A 164 21.96 14.50 -20.09
C PHE A 164 20.70 13.96 -20.76
N SER A 165 20.67 12.68 -21.03
CA SER A 165 19.51 11.99 -21.57
C SER A 165 19.04 10.89 -20.63
N VAL A 166 17.73 10.63 -20.63
CA VAL A 166 17.12 9.54 -19.90
C VAL A 166 16.46 8.59 -20.90
N GLU A 167 16.93 7.35 -20.91
CA GLU A 167 16.31 6.27 -21.65
C GLU A 167 15.52 5.39 -20.67
N PHE A 168 14.24 5.16 -20.96
CA PHE A 168 13.36 4.34 -20.14
C PHE A 168 12.37 3.59 -21.04
N ASN A 169 11.87 2.44 -20.55
CA ASN A 169 10.95 1.63 -21.33
C ASN A 169 9.47 1.90 -21.03
N THR A 170 9.10 2.26 -19.80
CA THR A 170 7.72 2.62 -19.44
C THR A 170 7.65 3.42 -18.14
N GLY A 171 6.56 4.16 -17.94
CA GLY A 171 6.12 4.62 -16.62
C GLY A 171 6.77 5.89 -16.07
N LEU A 172 7.73 6.50 -16.76
CA LEU A 172 8.31 7.77 -16.33
C LEU A 172 7.44 8.95 -16.80
N THR A 173 7.11 9.86 -15.89
CA THR A 173 6.31 11.06 -16.18
C THR A 173 7.10 12.35 -16.00
N ARG A 174 8.09 12.34 -15.10
CA ARG A 174 8.86 13.55 -14.76
C ARG A 174 10.28 13.21 -14.34
N VAL A 175 11.19 14.11 -14.64
CA VAL A 175 12.61 14.09 -14.26
C VAL A 175 12.89 15.31 -13.41
N ASP A 176 13.15 15.13 -12.13
CA ASP A 176 13.43 16.20 -11.18
C ASP A 176 14.93 16.23 -10.83
N LEU A 177 15.57 17.38 -10.89
CA LEU A 177 16.93 17.59 -10.40
C LEU A 177 16.92 18.25 -9.05
N TYR A 178 17.78 17.76 -8.16
CA TYR A 178 17.99 18.29 -6.82
C TYR A 178 19.47 18.54 -6.57
N SER A 179 19.77 19.63 -5.87
CA SER A 179 21.10 19.85 -5.34
C SER A 179 21.45 18.84 -4.25
N ILE A 180 22.72 18.73 -3.89
CA ILE A 180 23.20 17.90 -2.76
C ILE A 180 22.54 18.25 -1.42
N LEU A 181 22.05 19.50 -1.27
CA LEU A 181 21.33 19.96 -0.10
C LEU A 181 19.84 19.62 -0.12
N GLY A 182 19.38 18.84 -1.13
CA GLY A 182 17.98 18.41 -1.25
C GLY A 182 17.03 19.49 -1.79
N LYS A 183 17.54 20.65 -2.22
CA LYS A 183 16.71 21.68 -2.86
C LYS A 183 16.42 21.27 -4.30
N LYS A 184 15.13 21.25 -4.69
CA LYS A 184 14.75 21.06 -6.10
C LYS A 184 15.25 22.23 -6.94
N VAL A 185 15.99 21.90 -8.01
CA VAL A 185 16.59 22.87 -8.93
C VAL A 185 15.65 23.09 -10.12
N ILE A 186 15.22 21.99 -10.75
CA ILE A 186 14.34 22.03 -11.92
C ILE A 186 13.56 20.74 -12.06
N SER A 187 12.49 20.80 -12.83
CA SER A 187 11.61 19.68 -13.16
C SER A 187 11.35 19.66 -14.66
N TYR A 188 11.59 18.54 -15.31
CA TYR A 188 11.34 18.33 -16.72
C TYR A 188 10.23 17.29 -16.93
N PRO A 189 9.37 17.44 -17.94
CA PRO A 189 8.51 16.33 -18.38
C PRO A 189 9.39 15.19 -18.90
N ALA A 190 8.99 13.95 -18.62
CA ALA A 190 9.72 12.81 -19.13
C ALA A 190 9.46 12.60 -20.61
N ILE A 191 10.51 12.59 -21.40
CA ILE A 191 10.50 12.32 -22.84
C ILE A 191 11.43 11.15 -23.09
N GLN A 192 10.91 10.09 -23.71
CA GLN A 192 11.72 8.91 -24.02
C GLN A 192 12.89 9.29 -24.93
N LYS A 193 14.11 8.96 -24.50
CA LYS A 193 15.37 9.42 -25.13
C LYS A 193 15.47 10.94 -25.24
N GLY A 194 14.72 11.66 -24.40
CA GLY A 194 14.78 13.12 -24.32
C GLY A 194 16.13 13.60 -23.80
N THR A 195 16.57 14.74 -24.29
CA THR A 195 17.77 15.43 -23.82
C THR A 195 17.35 16.59 -22.94
N TYR A 196 17.95 16.71 -21.78
CA TYR A 196 17.65 17.71 -20.76
C TYR A 196 18.84 18.66 -20.62
N ASP A 197 18.62 19.94 -20.91
CA ASP A 197 19.65 20.97 -20.85
C ASP A 197 19.98 21.33 -19.40
N ILE A 198 21.26 21.25 -19.05
CA ILE A 198 21.83 21.64 -17.76
C ILE A 198 23.02 22.59 -17.90
N SER A 199 23.22 23.18 -19.08
CA SER A 199 24.33 24.08 -19.35
C SER A 199 24.39 25.35 -18.48
N TRP A 200 23.28 25.68 -17.85
CA TRP A 200 23.10 26.81 -16.94
C TRP A 200 23.35 26.47 -15.48
N LEU A 201 23.59 25.18 -15.14
CA LEU A 201 23.90 24.75 -13.77
C LEU A 201 25.39 24.94 -13.49
N ASP A 202 25.68 25.25 -12.24
CA ASP A 202 27.06 25.26 -11.74
C ASP A 202 27.63 23.83 -11.72
N ASP A 203 28.95 23.72 -11.86
CA ASP A 203 29.64 22.44 -11.72
C ASP A 203 29.40 21.85 -10.34
N GLY A 204 29.00 20.58 -10.26
CA GLY A 204 28.71 19.95 -8.99
C GLY A 204 28.03 18.59 -9.08
N LEU A 205 27.62 18.10 -7.91
CA LEU A 205 26.83 16.89 -7.79
C LEU A 205 25.34 17.24 -7.68
N TYR A 206 24.54 16.54 -8.45
CA TYR A 206 23.09 16.68 -8.47
C TYR A 206 22.44 15.29 -8.37
N PHE A 207 21.31 15.24 -7.70
CA PHE A 207 20.47 14.03 -7.69
C PHE A 207 19.40 14.15 -8.78
N VAL A 208 19.31 13.12 -9.62
CA VAL A 208 18.25 13.00 -10.63
C VAL A 208 17.18 12.07 -10.09
N LYS A 209 16.01 12.60 -9.71
CA LYS A 209 14.86 11.81 -9.31
C LYS A 209 13.95 11.53 -10.50
N LEU A 210 13.64 10.28 -10.72
CA LEU A 210 12.81 9.80 -11.80
C LEU A 210 11.43 9.43 -11.25
N ILE A 211 10.42 10.17 -11.68
CA ILE A 211 9.07 10.12 -11.11
C ILE A 211 8.13 9.48 -12.12
N GLY A 212 7.39 8.49 -11.65
CA GLY A 212 6.36 7.79 -12.40
C GLY A 212 4.95 8.36 -12.17
N PRO A 213 3.91 7.67 -12.63
CA PRO A 213 2.53 8.03 -12.38
C PRO A 213 2.22 8.17 -10.89
N ASN A 214 1.29 9.06 -10.56
CA ASN A 214 0.88 9.36 -9.17
C ASN A 214 2.02 9.86 -8.27
N ASP A 215 3.01 10.56 -8.85
CA ASP A 215 4.18 11.07 -8.14
C ASP A 215 5.05 10.00 -7.45
N GLN A 216 4.94 8.76 -7.86
CA GLN A 216 5.76 7.68 -7.35
C GLN A 216 7.21 7.85 -7.79
N MET A 217 8.15 7.86 -6.83
CA MET A 217 9.58 7.85 -7.14
C MET A 217 9.98 6.45 -7.65
N LEU A 218 10.50 6.39 -8.87
CA LEU A 218 10.94 5.14 -9.50
C LEU A 218 12.43 4.89 -9.27
N ARG A 219 13.24 5.94 -9.27
CA ARG A 219 14.70 5.87 -9.07
C ARG A 219 15.27 7.25 -8.68
N THR A 220 16.38 7.22 -7.96
CA THR A 220 17.30 8.35 -7.72
C THR A 220 18.69 7.98 -8.18
#